data_bc33848cb11f8a6de4657a248c62d339
#
_entry.id   bc33848cb11f8a6de4657a248c62d339
#
_cell.length_a   1.000
_cell.length_b   1.000
_cell.length_c   1.000
_cell.angle_alpha   90.00
_cell.angle_beta   90.00
_cell.angle_gamma   90.00
#
_symmetry.space_group_name_H-M   'P 1'
#
loop_
_entity.id
_entity.type
_entity.pdbx_description
1 polymer ?
#
loop_
_entity_poly.entity_id
_entity_poly.type
_entity_poly.pdbx_seq_one_letter_code
_entity_poly.pdbx_strand_id
1 'polypeptide(L)'
;MRKLKVLIGGAESVFCDLRKAAREFWGFEVLEIADGKQACAALRKEHVDICILDWDLPRMTGLAACHWIRCVELKTQPYIVLLTEKGRPEQVQAAYAAGADDFLAKPFNAEDLHFLVSTFAQKISRLDLTSRELTHLDPLELYRRDLPAPKIFSRL
;
A
#
# COMPACT_ATOMS: atom_id res chain seq x y z
N MET A 1 0.26 -16.19 14.22
CA MET A 1 0.31 -14.92 13.44
C MET A 1 -0.67 -14.99 12.27
N ARG A 2 -1.54 -14.04 12.16
CA ARG A 2 -2.39 -13.94 10.96
C ARG A 2 -1.54 -13.56 9.75
N LYS A 3 -1.91 -14.07 8.58
CA LYS A 3 -1.30 -13.63 7.32
C LYS A 3 -1.70 -12.19 7.02
N LEU A 4 -0.76 -11.41 6.52
CA LEU A 4 -1.07 -10.08 6.00
C LEU A 4 -1.94 -10.21 4.76
N LYS A 5 -2.96 -9.38 4.68
CA LYS A 5 -3.84 -9.28 3.52
C LYS A 5 -3.48 -8.05 2.70
N VAL A 6 -3.10 -8.29 1.45
CA VAL A 6 -2.68 -7.26 0.49
C VAL A 6 -3.69 -7.17 -0.63
N LEU A 7 -4.29 -6.02 -0.82
CA LEU A 7 -5.14 -5.73 -1.95
C LEU A 7 -4.28 -5.11 -3.07
N ILE A 8 -4.35 -5.69 -4.25
CA ILE A 8 -3.61 -5.20 -5.42
C ILE A 8 -4.60 -4.87 -6.54
N GLY A 9 -4.56 -3.63 -7.01
CA GLY A 9 -5.35 -3.16 -8.14
C GLY A 9 -4.48 -2.64 -9.27
N GLY A 10 -4.70 -3.18 -10.49
CA GLY A 10 -3.98 -2.77 -11.68
C GLY A 10 -4.42 -3.52 -12.92
N ALA A 11 -3.77 -3.19 -14.06
CA ALA A 11 -3.97 -3.89 -15.32
C ALA A 11 -3.36 -5.29 -15.27
N GLU A 12 -4.05 -6.26 -15.87
CA GLU A 12 -3.64 -7.68 -15.82
C GLU A 12 -2.19 -7.94 -16.24
N SER A 13 -1.71 -7.25 -17.28
CA SER A 13 -0.37 -7.45 -17.81
C SER A 13 0.75 -7.09 -16.84
N VAL A 14 0.53 -6.12 -15.96
CA VAL A 14 1.55 -5.62 -15.03
C VAL A 14 1.63 -6.47 -13.76
N PHE A 15 0.52 -7.07 -13.36
CA PHE A 15 0.41 -7.73 -12.06
C PHE A 15 0.39 -9.26 -12.11
N CYS A 16 0.29 -9.88 -13.29
CA CYS A 16 0.18 -11.32 -13.38
C CYS A 16 1.34 -12.05 -12.70
N ASP A 17 2.57 -11.64 -12.98
CA ASP A 17 3.78 -12.23 -12.39
C ASP A 17 3.92 -11.88 -10.90
N LEU A 18 3.54 -10.66 -10.53
CA LEU A 18 3.57 -10.20 -9.14
C LEU A 18 2.55 -10.92 -8.27
N ARG A 19 1.35 -11.14 -8.79
CA ARG A 19 0.29 -11.90 -8.11
C ARG A 19 0.72 -13.33 -7.83
N LYS A 20 1.32 -13.96 -8.82
CA LYS A 20 1.83 -15.34 -8.70
C LYS A 20 2.94 -15.42 -7.67
N ALA A 21 3.92 -14.53 -7.75
CA ALA A 21 5.04 -14.50 -6.80
C ALA A 21 4.55 -14.23 -5.37
N ALA A 22 3.63 -13.31 -5.18
CA ALA A 22 3.07 -12.99 -3.87
C ALA A 22 2.37 -14.19 -3.21
N ARG A 23 1.62 -14.95 -4.01
CA ARG A 23 0.93 -16.15 -3.52
C ARG A 23 1.87 -17.30 -3.19
N GLU A 24 2.85 -17.52 -4.05
CA GLU A 24 3.72 -18.72 -3.96
C GLU A 24 4.89 -18.54 -2.98
N PHE A 25 5.47 -17.34 -2.94
CA PHE A 25 6.75 -17.13 -2.25
C PHE A 25 6.67 -16.23 -1.03
N TRP A 26 5.71 -15.31 -0.96
CA TRP A 26 5.72 -14.28 0.09
C TRP A 26 4.80 -14.58 1.27
N GLY A 27 3.95 -15.58 1.18
CA GLY A 27 3.08 -16.00 2.29
C GLY A 27 2.01 -14.97 2.68
N PHE A 28 1.68 -14.02 1.79
CA PHE A 28 0.60 -13.06 1.98
C PHE A 28 -0.71 -13.58 1.41
N GLU A 29 -1.81 -13.14 1.96
CA GLU A 29 -3.12 -13.31 1.33
C GLU A 29 -3.30 -12.14 0.35
N VAL A 30 -3.50 -12.45 -0.93
CA VAL A 30 -3.65 -11.45 -1.99
C VAL A 30 -5.09 -11.36 -2.43
N LEU A 31 -5.65 -10.16 -2.37
CA LEU A 31 -6.96 -9.81 -2.93
C LEU A 31 -6.75 -8.96 -4.19
N GLU A 32 -7.22 -9.47 -5.31
CA GLU A 32 -7.09 -8.81 -6.61
C GLU A 32 -8.35 -8.05 -6.96
N ILE A 33 -8.18 -6.82 -7.42
CA ILE A 33 -9.29 -5.99 -7.90
C ILE A 33 -8.97 -5.41 -9.27
N ALA A 34 -9.98 -5.21 -10.09
CA ALA A 34 -9.84 -4.70 -11.45
C ALA A 34 -10.05 -3.20 -11.56
N ASP A 35 -10.72 -2.58 -10.61
CA ASP A 35 -11.03 -1.15 -10.63
C ASP A 35 -11.12 -0.55 -9.22
N GLY A 36 -11.10 0.78 -9.17
CA GLY A 36 -11.11 1.51 -7.89
C GLY A 36 -12.41 1.33 -7.08
N LYS A 37 -13.55 1.08 -7.74
CA LYS A 37 -14.81 0.81 -7.03
C LYS A 37 -14.79 -0.55 -6.33
N GLN A 38 -14.17 -1.55 -6.95
CA GLN A 38 -13.98 -2.86 -6.33
C GLN A 38 -13.07 -2.76 -5.11
N ALA A 39 -12.03 -1.93 -5.15
CA ALA A 39 -11.18 -1.67 -4.00
C ALA A 39 -11.99 -1.11 -2.82
N CYS A 40 -12.79 -0.10 -3.06
CA CYS A 40 -13.65 0.50 -2.03
C CYS A 40 -14.66 -0.50 -1.47
N ALA A 41 -15.28 -1.31 -2.32
CA ALA A 41 -16.24 -2.33 -1.91
C ALA A 41 -15.57 -3.42 -1.06
N ALA A 42 -14.38 -3.86 -1.42
CA ALA A 42 -13.61 -4.86 -0.66
C ALA A 42 -13.29 -4.38 0.75
N LEU A 43 -12.84 -3.12 0.90
CA LEU A 43 -12.49 -2.55 2.21
C LEU A 43 -13.67 -2.36 3.15
N ARG A 44 -14.88 -2.30 2.64
CA ARG A 44 -16.10 -2.29 3.46
C ARG A 44 -16.44 -3.67 4.02
N LYS A 45 -16.07 -4.72 3.28
CA LYS A 45 -16.45 -6.10 3.61
C LYS A 45 -15.43 -6.80 4.48
N GLU A 46 -14.17 -6.51 4.29
CA GLU A 46 -13.09 -7.24 4.94
C GLU A 46 -11.91 -6.35 5.31
N HIS A 47 -11.13 -6.83 6.26
CA HIS A 47 -9.91 -6.17 6.68
C HIS A 47 -8.81 -6.35 5.64
N VAL A 48 -8.15 -5.27 5.28
CA VAL A 48 -6.98 -5.25 4.39
C VAL A 48 -5.87 -4.48 5.09
N ASP A 49 -4.68 -5.05 5.11
CA ASP A 49 -3.52 -4.42 5.75
C ASP A 49 -2.83 -3.42 4.83
N ILE A 50 -2.69 -3.78 3.54
CA ILE A 50 -1.99 -2.96 2.54
C ILE A 50 -2.85 -2.89 1.28
N CYS A 51 -3.03 -1.68 0.74
CA CYS A 51 -3.62 -1.43 -0.57
C CYS A 51 -2.55 -0.93 -1.52
N ILE A 52 -2.34 -1.63 -2.62
CA ILE A 52 -1.47 -1.22 -3.71
C ILE A 52 -2.35 -0.96 -4.92
N LEU A 53 -2.46 0.31 -5.31
CA LEU A 53 -3.41 0.76 -6.32
C LEU A 53 -2.67 1.46 -7.46
N ASP A 54 -2.91 1.00 -8.69
CA ASP A 54 -2.47 1.72 -9.87
C ASP A 54 -3.21 3.06 -9.98
N TRP A 55 -2.48 4.10 -10.36
CA TRP A 55 -3.05 5.42 -10.62
C TRP A 55 -4.21 5.35 -11.62
N ASP A 56 -3.99 4.63 -12.72
CA ASP A 56 -4.92 4.55 -13.85
C ASP A 56 -5.93 3.39 -13.76
N LEU A 57 -6.49 3.14 -12.60
CA LEU A 57 -7.56 2.16 -12.48
C LEU A 57 -8.83 2.62 -13.22
N PRO A 58 -9.52 1.72 -13.93
CA PRO A 58 -10.77 2.05 -14.59
C PRO A 58 -11.90 2.31 -13.57
N ARG A 59 -12.96 2.96 -14.01
CA ARG A 59 -14.15 3.36 -13.25
C ARG A 59 -13.89 4.36 -12.13
N MET A 60 -12.92 4.12 -11.30
CA MET A 60 -12.43 5.01 -10.27
C MET A 60 -10.92 4.88 -10.21
N THR A 61 -10.21 5.97 -10.40
CA THR A 61 -8.74 5.98 -10.36
C THR A 61 -8.20 5.57 -9.00
N GLY A 62 -6.96 5.10 -8.94
CA GLY A 62 -6.30 4.78 -7.68
C GLY A 62 -6.24 5.99 -6.75
N LEU A 63 -6.02 7.18 -7.28
CA LEU A 63 -6.04 8.43 -6.52
C LEU A 63 -7.40 8.70 -5.88
N ALA A 64 -8.48 8.58 -6.66
CA ALA A 64 -9.83 8.79 -6.15
C ALA A 64 -10.23 7.72 -5.12
N ALA A 65 -9.85 6.47 -5.35
CA ALA A 65 -10.05 5.39 -4.39
C ALA A 65 -9.30 5.65 -3.07
N CYS A 66 -8.05 6.08 -3.14
CA CYS A 66 -7.26 6.46 -1.96
C CYS A 66 -7.96 7.56 -1.15
N HIS A 67 -8.38 8.62 -1.80
CA HIS A 67 -9.09 9.72 -1.15
C HIS A 67 -10.38 9.23 -0.48
N TRP A 68 -11.17 8.42 -1.18
CA TRP A 68 -12.40 7.84 -0.65
C TRP A 68 -12.11 6.98 0.60
N ILE A 69 -11.11 6.08 0.54
CA ILE A 69 -10.73 5.22 1.67
C ILE A 69 -10.41 6.03 2.91
N ARG A 70 -9.71 7.15 2.75
CA ARG A 70 -9.36 8.04 3.86
C ARG A 70 -10.55 8.82 4.44
N CYS A 71 -11.59 9.03 3.64
CA CYS A 71 -12.78 9.76 4.05
C CYS A 71 -13.85 8.90 4.72
N VAL A 72 -13.84 7.58 4.51
CA VAL A 72 -14.82 6.69 5.11
C VAL A 72 -14.34 6.13 6.44
N GLU A 73 -15.29 5.83 7.30
CA GLU A 73 -15.02 5.21 8.58
C GLU A 73 -14.82 3.70 8.39
N LEU A 74 -13.60 3.23 8.63
CA LEU A 74 -13.22 1.83 8.61
C LEU A 74 -12.72 1.43 10.00
N LYS A 75 -12.89 0.16 10.37
CA LYS A 75 -12.38 -0.35 11.65
C LYS A 75 -10.88 -0.14 11.80
N THR A 76 -10.15 -0.35 10.72
CA THR A 76 -8.71 -0.07 10.62
C THR A 76 -8.42 0.46 9.23
N GLN A 77 -7.61 1.51 9.16
CA GLN A 77 -7.16 2.08 7.90
C GLN A 77 -6.01 1.25 7.32
N PRO A 78 -6.05 0.90 6.03
CA PRO A 78 -4.95 0.22 5.37
C PRO A 78 -3.77 1.16 5.12
N TYR A 79 -2.58 0.59 4.98
CA TYR A 79 -1.45 1.28 4.39
C TYR A 79 -1.66 1.37 2.88
N ILE A 80 -1.65 2.57 2.31
CA ILE A 80 -1.96 2.78 0.89
C ILE A 80 -0.71 3.19 0.13
N VAL A 81 -0.42 2.43 -0.92
CA VAL A 81 0.64 2.70 -1.90
C VAL A 81 0.00 2.97 -3.25
N LEU A 82 0.31 4.11 -3.85
CA LEU A 82 -0.09 4.42 -5.22
C LEU A 82 1.06 4.16 -6.20
N LEU A 83 0.74 3.51 -7.30
CA LEU A 83 1.67 3.29 -8.40
C LEU A 83 1.59 4.48 -9.34
N THR A 84 2.71 5.18 -9.50
CA THR A 84 2.80 6.44 -10.25
C THR A 84 3.66 6.29 -11.50
N GLU A 85 3.53 7.22 -12.43
CA GLU A 85 4.42 7.30 -13.59
C GLU A 85 5.77 7.93 -13.19
N LYS A 86 6.87 7.36 -13.69
CA LYS A 86 8.21 7.92 -13.50
C LYS A 86 8.32 9.32 -14.13
N GLY A 87 8.95 10.23 -13.41
CA GLY A 87 9.15 11.59 -13.89
C GLY A 87 7.93 12.51 -13.77
N ARG A 88 6.95 12.14 -12.94
CA ARG A 88 5.77 12.95 -12.67
C ARG A 88 5.68 13.35 -11.19
N PRO A 89 6.45 14.38 -10.76
CA PRO A 89 6.43 14.81 -9.37
C PRO A 89 5.07 15.33 -8.91
N GLU A 90 4.25 15.84 -9.81
CA GLU A 90 2.87 16.24 -9.53
C GLU A 90 1.98 15.06 -9.09
N GLN A 91 2.22 13.86 -9.62
CA GLN A 91 1.51 12.66 -9.17
C GLN A 91 1.91 12.28 -7.74
N VAL A 92 3.18 12.39 -7.39
CA VAL A 92 3.67 12.11 -6.03
C VAL A 92 3.02 13.07 -5.02
N GLN A 93 2.99 14.36 -5.32
CA GLN A 93 2.33 15.35 -4.47
C GLN A 93 0.83 15.08 -4.31
N ALA A 94 0.16 14.78 -5.42
CA ALA A 94 -1.27 14.45 -5.40
C ALA A 94 -1.56 13.16 -4.61
N ALA A 95 -0.68 12.16 -4.71
CA ALA A 95 -0.80 10.91 -3.94
C ALA A 95 -0.81 11.18 -2.43
N TYR A 96 0.17 11.92 -1.93
CA TYR A 96 0.23 12.28 -0.52
C TYR A 96 -0.92 13.18 -0.08
N ALA A 97 -1.34 14.13 -0.92
CA ALA A 97 -2.49 14.98 -0.66
C ALA A 97 -3.80 14.18 -0.56
N ALA A 98 -3.93 13.10 -1.33
CA ALA A 98 -5.07 12.18 -1.24
C ALA A 98 -5.03 11.24 -0.03
N GLY A 99 -3.93 11.23 0.71
CA GLY A 99 -3.76 10.41 1.91
C GLY A 99 -3.01 9.10 1.70
N ALA A 100 -2.29 8.92 0.58
CA ALA A 100 -1.40 7.79 0.39
C ALA A 100 -0.25 7.82 1.41
N ASP A 101 0.14 6.66 1.89
CA ASP A 101 1.28 6.52 2.80
C ASP A 101 2.61 6.46 2.04
N ASP A 102 2.57 5.96 0.81
CA ASP A 102 3.74 5.81 -0.02
C ASP A 102 3.37 5.76 -1.51
N PHE A 103 4.37 5.78 -2.35
CA PHE A 103 4.21 5.60 -3.79
C PHE A 103 5.31 4.70 -4.34
N LEU A 104 5.06 4.10 -5.49
CA LEU A 104 6.04 3.33 -6.24
C LEU A 104 5.97 3.75 -7.70
N ALA A 105 7.08 4.27 -8.23
CA ALA A 105 7.14 4.73 -9.62
C ALA A 105 7.33 3.55 -10.58
N LYS A 106 6.59 3.56 -11.69
CA LYS A 106 6.80 2.61 -12.79
C LYS A 106 8.01 3.03 -13.64
N PRO A 107 8.78 2.11 -14.20
CA PRO A 107 8.67 0.66 -14.03
C PRO A 107 9.23 0.17 -12.69
N PHE A 108 8.61 -0.84 -12.11
CA PHE A 108 9.07 -1.53 -10.91
C PHE A 108 9.10 -3.04 -11.16
N ASN A 109 9.82 -3.77 -10.34
CA ASN A 109 9.91 -5.23 -10.38
C ASN A 109 9.30 -5.88 -9.13
N ALA A 110 9.25 -7.22 -9.12
CA ALA A 110 8.73 -7.97 -7.98
C ALA A 110 9.52 -7.71 -6.69
N GLU A 111 10.83 -7.49 -6.78
CA GLU A 111 11.68 -7.19 -5.62
C GLU A 111 11.34 -5.86 -4.97
N ASP A 112 11.08 -4.82 -5.76
CA ASP A 112 10.67 -3.50 -5.27
C ASP A 112 9.37 -3.61 -4.47
N LEU A 113 8.40 -4.36 -4.98
CA LEU A 113 7.12 -4.58 -4.31
C LEU A 113 7.29 -5.45 -3.05
N HIS A 114 8.05 -6.51 -3.13
CA HIS A 114 8.35 -7.36 -1.99
C HIS A 114 9.04 -6.59 -0.86
N PHE A 115 10.01 -5.76 -1.19
CA PHE A 115 10.70 -4.91 -0.23
C PHE A 115 9.73 -3.98 0.50
N LEU A 116 8.83 -3.33 -0.24
CA LEU A 116 7.84 -2.43 0.32
C LEU A 116 6.88 -3.15 1.26
N VAL A 117 6.33 -4.28 0.84
CA VAL A 117 5.40 -5.08 1.66
C VAL A 117 6.10 -5.67 2.88
N SER A 118 7.33 -6.16 2.74
CA SER A 118 8.10 -6.72 3.84
C SER A 118 8.48 -5.67 4.89
N THR A 119 8.83 -4.46 4.45
CA THR A 119 9.10 -3.33 5.34
C THR A 119 7.87 -2.98 6.17
N PHE A 120 6.71 -2.94 5.54
CA PHE A 120 5.45 -2.70 6.24
C PHE A 120 5.09 -3.84 7.21
N ALA A 121 5.28 -5.08 6.80
CA ALA A 121 5.06 -6.25 7.67
C ALA A 121 5.90 -6.20 8.95
N GLN A 122 7.16 -5.79 8.83
CA GLN A 122 8.03 -5.60 10.00
C GLN A 122 7.54 -4.49 10.93
N LYS A 123 7.03 -3.39 10.38
CA LYS A 123 6.44 -2.30 11.17
C LYS A 123 5.23 -2.78 11.98
N ILE A 124 4.32 -3.50 11.35
CA ILE A 124 3.14 -4.05 12.05
C ILE A 124 3.56 -4.98 13.18
N SER A 125 4.48 -5.89 12.93
CA SER A 125 4.96 -6.83 13.94
C SER A 125 5.59 -6.12 15.15
N ARG A 126 6.32 -5.05 14.92
CA ARG A 126 6.88 -4.21 15.99
C ARG A 126 5.80 -3.47 16.78
N LEU A 127 4.77 -2.95 16.10
CA LEU A 127 3.65 -2.28 16.74
C LEU A 127 2.82 -3.24 17.61
N ASP A 128 2.60 -4.48 17.16
CA ASP A 128 1.91 -5.50 17.94
C ASP A 128 2.67 -5.89 19.22
N LEU A 129 4.01 -5.88 19.15
CA LEU A 129 4.87 -6.16 20.31
C LEU A 129 4.94 -4.98 21.30
N THR A 130 4.80 -3.75 20.80
CA THR A 130 4.91 -2.53 21.59
C THR A 130 3.58 -1.90 21.97
N SER A 131 2.46 -2.41 21.47
CA SER A 131 1.13 -1.87 21.79
C SER A 131 0.77 -1.97 23.29
N ARG A 132 1.53 -2.74 24.06
CA ARG A 132 1.45 -2.74 25.54
C ARG A 132 2.22 -1.58 26.20
N GLU A 133 3.13 -0.90 25.47
CA GLU A 133 3.97 0.17 26.04
C GLU A 133 3.77 1.54 25.36
N LEU A 134 3.07 1.63 24.23
CA LEU A 134 3.06 2.81 23.35
C LEU A 134 1.75 3.62 23.35
N THR A 135 1.03 3.64 24.44
CA THR A 135 -0.17 4.51 24.56
C THR A 135 0.13 6.01 24.51
N HIS A 136 1.38 6.42 24.34
CA HIS A 136 1.78 7.84 24.44
C HIS A 136 2.70 8.38 23.33
N LEU A 137 2.97 7.64 22.26
CA LEU A 137 3.84 8.12 21.17
C LEU A 137 3.06 8.44 19.90
N ASP A 138 3.34 9.64 19.35
CA ASP A 138 2.79 10.09 18.08
C ASP A 138 3.21 9.13 16.94
N PRO A 139 2.25 8.60 16.16
CA PRO A 139 2.55 7.74 15.01
C PRO A 139 3.56 8.32 14.02
N LEU A 140 3.62 9.66 13.91
CA LEU A 140 4.57 10.37 13.06
C LEU A 140 6.01 10.35 13.58
N GLU A 141 6.21 10.26 14.90
CA GLU A 141 7.55 10.13 15.48
C GLU A 141 8.14 8.74 15.28
N LEU A 142 7.32 7.70 15.31
CA LEU A 142 7.72 6.33 15.00
C LEU A 142 8.17 6.19 13.53
N TYR A 143 7.51 6.93 12.64
CA TYR A 143 7.86 6.94 11.23
C TYR A 143 9.22 7.58 10.95
N ARG A 144 9.62 8.57 11.75
CA ARG A 144 10.87 9.33 11.57
C ARG A 144 12.12 8.68 12.16
N ARG A 145 11.96 7.77 13.14
CA ARG A 145 13.09 7.26 13.93
C ARG A 145 13.82 6.06 13.35
N ASP A 146 13.20 5.18 12.58
CA ASP A 146 13.73 3.84 12.34
C ASP A 146 13.81 3.37 10.89
N LEU A 147 13.67 4.26 9.90
CA LEU A 147 13.78 3.85 8.52
C LEU A 147 14.92 4.57 7.81
N PRO A 148 15.90 3.81 7.25
CA PRO A 148 16.65 4.34 6.13
C PRO A 148 15.63 4.68 5.03
N ALA A 149 15.72 5.88 4.46
CA ALA A 149 14.89 6.28 3.34
C ALA A 149 14.82 5.13 2.33
N PRO A 150 13.65 4.68 1.92
CA PRO A 150 13.55 3.59 0.98
C PRO A 150 14.36 3.96 -0.26
N LYS A 151 15.15 3.03 -0.77
CA LYS A 151 15.96 3.22 -2.00
C LYS A 151 15.14 3.70 -3.20
N ILE A 152 13.84 3.69 -3.07
CA ILE A 152 12.85 4.20 -4.02
C ILE A 152 13.01 5.72 -4.25
N PHE A 153 13.43 6.48 -3.24
CA PHE A 153 13.66 7.92 -3.36
C PHE A 153 14.97 8.29 -4.08
N SER A 154 15.94 7.38 -4.12
CA SER A 154 17.20 7.64 -4.81
C SER A 154 17.15 7.46 -6.33
N ARG A 155 16.02 7.05 -6.87
CA ARG A 155 15.79 6.89 -8.32
C ARG A 155 14.90 7.98 -8.94
N LEU A 156 14.54 8.98 -8.17
CA LEU A 156 13.92 10.21 -8.65
C LEU A 156 15.03 11.20 -9.02
#